data_e19e28b3f91f06b14d87222316715b22
#
_entry.id   e19e28b3f91f06b14d87222316715b22
#
_cell.length_a   1.000
_cell.length_b   1.000
_cell.length_c   1.000
_cell.angle_alpha   90.00
_cell.angle_beta   90.00
_cell.angle_gamma   90.00
#
_symmetry.space_group_name_H-M   'P 1'
#
loop_
_entity.id
_entity.type
_entity.pdbx_description
1 polymer ?
#
loop_
_entity_poly.entity_id
_entity_poly.type
_entity_poly.pdbx_seq_one_letter_code
_entity_poly.pdbx_strand_id
1 'polypeptide(L)'
;MRKAQGPLTAAALAVAALLASGAHAAPDKVKIAFITDMSGLYSDFDGPGGLDAIRMAVADFGGEVLGRKIEIISADHQNKADIAASKARQWWDNDNVDLIIGGSNSAVSLAISNLSKDKKKVFISAGAGADSLTEEACQPYMVRYTYSTSAQARGTAAALVGQGYKDWYFLTSDYAFGHSMEQAAMNVVKQTGGNVVGAIRHPLSTADFSSYVMKAQSSGAKVMGLANGGGDTINAIKTAKEFGIDKKMNVAALMAFITDIHSLGLGTTGGMYLTEGWYWDMSDASRAFSQRFYDKNKKMPTTFQAGDYSATTTYLKAVQKAGSTDPDQVMAALKSLPIDDMFAKGYIRADGAMVHDMYLMQVKKPAESTKPWDYYKVVSTIPGDKAYAPSKEGACPLLKPAA
;
A
#
# COMPACT_ATOMS: atom_id res chain seq x y z
N MET A 1 -4.65 8.54 -100.73
CA MET A 1 -5.64 9.58 -100.46
C MET A 1 -6.33 9.27 -99.09
N ARG A 2 -6.45 10.25 -98.28
CA ARG A 2 -7.19 10.34 -97.01
C ARG A 2 -6.62 9.65 -95.76
N LYS A 3 -6.11 10.52 -94.93
CA LYS A 3 -5.81 10.36 -93.51
C LYS A 3 -7.12 10.19 -92.70
N ALA A 4 -7.10 9.40 -91.71
CA ALA A 4 -8.00 9.55 -90.61
C ALA A 4 -7.19 9.43 -89.31
N GLN A 5 -7.08 10.54 -88.59
CA GLN A 5 -6.55 10.65 -87.26
C GLN A 5 -7.71 10.31 -86.32
N GLY A 6 -7.50 9.40 -85.34
CA GLY A 6 -8.37 9.17 -84.22
C GLY A 6 -7.66 9.59 -82.93
N PRO A 7 -8.33 10.21 -81.94
CA PRO A 7 -7.69 10.83 -80.80
C PRO A 7 -7.30 9.82 -79.70
N LEU A 8 -6.12 10.03 -79.18
CA LEU A 8 -5.59 9.36 -78.01
C LEU A 8 -6.38 9.86 -76.76
N THR A 9 -7.17 9.02 -76.14
CA THR A 9 -7.73 9.22 -74.84
C THR A 9 -6.71 8.79 -73.80
N ALA A 10 -6.10 9.73 -73.13
CA ALA A 10 -5.26 9.48 -71.98
C ALA A 10 -6.13 9.09 -70.76
N ALA A 11 -6.09 7.82 -70.39
CA ALA A 11 -6.66 7.34 -69.15
C ALA A 11 -5.72 7.68 -67.99
N ALA A 12 -6.06 8.71 -67.20
CA ALA A 12 -5.39 9.05 -65.96
C ALA A 12 -5.80 8.01 -64.89
N LEU A 13 -4.89 7.05 -64.60
CA LEU A 13 -5.03 6.20 -63.38
C LEU A 13 -4.74 7.05 -62.16
N ALA A 14 -5.80 7.45 -61.43
CA ALA A 14 -5.69 7.94 -60.08
C ALA A 14 -5.40 6.80 -59.14
N VAL A 15 -4.13 6.62 -58.76
CA VAL A 15 -3.73 5.75 -57.65
C VAL A 15 -4.11 6.44 -56.36
N ALA A 16 -5.28 6.13 -55.83
CA ALA A 16 -5.66 6.47 -54.47
C ALA A 16 -4.82 5.59 -53.51
N ALA A 17 -3.70 6.14 -53.05
CA ALA A 17 -2.96 5.56 -51.94
C ALA A 17 -3.83 5.65 -50.67
N LEU A 18 -4.54 4.58 -50.36
CA LEU A 18 -5.14 4.36 -49.06
C LEU A 18 -4.00 4.23 -48.04
N LEU A 19 -3.68 5.35 -47.39
CA LEU A 19 -2.96 5.35 -46.13
C LEU A 19 -3.87 4.65 -45.09
N ALA A 20 -3.81 3.31 -45.10
CA ALA A 20 -4.29 2.53 -43.97
C ALA A 20 -3.35 2.84 -42.80
N SER A 21 -3.67 3.93 -42.07
CA SER A 21 -3.18 4.09 -40.73
C SER A 21 -3.61 2.82 -40.01
N GLY A 22 -2.65 1.93 -39.74
CA GLY A 22 -2.88 0.77 -38.89
C GLY A 22 -3.35 1.22 -37.54
N ALA A 23 -4.67 1.40 -37.41
CA ALA A 23 -5.28 1.49 -36.10
C ALA A 23 -4.94 0.18 -35.40
N HIS A 24 -3.92 0.20 -34.54
CA HIS A 24 -3.75 -0.88 -33.56
C HIS A 24 -5.07 -0.96 -32.84
N ALA A 25 -5.83 -2.03 -33.09
CA ALA A 25 -7.05 -2.29 -32.36
C ALA A 25 -6.69 -2.20 -30.88
N ALA A 26 -7.41 -1.35 -30.14
CA ALA A 26 -7.22 -1.29 -28.70
C ALA A 26 -7.35 -2.71 -28.14
N PRO A 27 -6.49 -3.13 -27.18
CA PRO A 27 -6.58 -4.48 -26.64
C PRO A 27 -8.02 -4.76 -26.16
N ASP A 28 -8.54 -5.95 -26.44
CA ASP A 28 -9.94 -6.31 -26.13
C ASP A 28 -10.29 -6.22 -24.64
N LYS A 29 -9.28 -6.14 -23.77
CA LYS A 29 -9.42 -6.13 -22.31
C LYS A 29 -8.55 -5.07 -21.67
N VAL A 30 -8.98 -4.58 -20.51
CA VAL A 30 -8.14 -3.85 -19.56
C VAL A 30 -7.62 -4.85 -18.54
N LYS A 31 -6.28 -4.95 -18.42
CA LYS A 31 -5.67 -5.96 -17.54
C LYS A 31 -5.11 -5.34 -16.26
N ILE A 32 -5.56 -5.86 -15.14
CA ILE A 32 -5.08 -5.53 -13.79
C ILE A 32 -4.31 -6.72 -13.25
N ALA A 33 -3.05 -6.51 -12.90
CA ALA A 33 -2.21 -7.53 -12.28
C ALA A 33 -2.02 -7.23 -10.80
N PHE A 34 -2.32 -8.19 -9.95
CA PHE A 34 -2.11 -8.10 -8.51
C PHE A 34 -0.86 -8.88 -8.13
N ILE A 35 0.10 -8.22 -7.45
CA ILE A 35 1.31 -8.85 -6.97
C ILE A 35 1.51 -8.57 -5.49
N THR A 36 1.51 -9.62 -4.68
CA THR A 36 1.66 -9.51 -3.23
C THR A 36 2.33 -10.74 -2.65
N ASP A 37 2.51 -10.81 -1.35
CA ASP A 37 2.88 -12.02 -0.62
C ASP A 37 1.62 -12.88 -0.42
N MET A 38 1.47 -13.93 -1.22
CA MET A 38 0.27 -14.80 -1.20
C MET A 38 0.30 -15.87 -0.11
N SER A 39 1.48 -16.23 0.39
CA SER A 39 1.66 -17.43 1.22
C SER A 39 2.62 -17.25 2.41
N GLY A 40 3.34 -16.13 2.49
CA GLY A 40 4.38 -15.89 3.48
C GLY A 40 3.95 -14.98 4.62
N LEU A 41 4.94 -14.24 5.13
CA LEU A 41 4.88 -13.39 6.33
C LEU A 41 3.73 -12.36 6.32
N TYR A 42 3.37 -11.84 5.15
CA TYR A 42 2.40 -10.75 4.95
C TYR A 42 1.08 -11.21 4.34
N SER A 43 0.90 -12.52 4.13
CA SER A 43 -0.27 -13.07 3.44
C SER A 43 -1.60 -12.81 4.18
N ASP A 44 -1.57 -12.72 5.51
CA ASP A 44 -2.78 -12.53 6.31
C ASP A 44 -3.35 -11.10 6.24
N PHE A 45 -2.51 -10.10 5.98
CA PHE A 45 -3.01 -8.73 5.94
C PHE A 45 -3.22 -8.18 4.51
N ASP A 46 -2.69 -8.84 3.49
CA ASP A 46 -2.92 -8.52 2.08
C ASP A 46 -3.33 -9.80 1.32
N GLY A 47 -2.39 -10.52 0.75
CA GLY A 47 -2.50 -11.89 0.24
C GLY A 47 -3.73 -12.20 -0.63
N PRO A 48 -4.28 -13.42 -0.50
CA PRO A 48 -5.48 -13.81 -1.24
C PRO A 48 -6.69 -12.91 -0.97
N GLY A 49 -6.79 -12.32 0.24
CA GLY A 49 -7.85 -11.36 0.58
C GLY A 49 -7.79 -10.08 -0.24
N GLY A 50 -6.60 -9.56 -0.53
CA GLY A 50 -6.41 -8.40 -1.41
C GLY A 50 -6.90 -8.68 -2.83
N LEU A 51 -6.60 -9.88 -3.36
CA LEU A 51 -7.11 -10.30 -4.66
C LEU A 51 -8.65 -10.34 -4.68
N ASP A 52 -9.26 -10.79 -3.61
CA ASP A 52 -10.72 -10.82 -3.51
C ASP A 52 -11.32 -9.41 -3.39
N ALA A 53 -10.66 -8.50 -2.69
CA ALA A 53 -11.06 -7.09 -2.62
C ALA A 53 -10.98 -6.41 -4.01
N ILE A 54 -9.93 -6.68 -4.79
CA ILE A 54 -9.81 -6.20 -6.17
C ILE A 54 -10.95 -6.75 -7.05
N ARG A 55 -11.26 -8.05 -6.92
CA ARG A 55 -12.38 -8.66 -7.65
C ARG A 55 -13.73 -8.04 -7.28
N MET A 56 -13.93 -7.72 -5.99
CA MET A 56 -15.13 -7.00 -5.55
C MET A 56 -15.22 -5.61 -6.17
N ALA A 57 -14.11 -4.85 -6.19
CA ALA A 57 -14.07 -3.53 -6.80
C ALA A 57 -14.39 -3.57 -8.30
N VAL A 58 -13.83 -4.53 -9.04
CA VAL A 58 -14.10 -4.73 -10.47
C VAL A 58 -15.57 -5.11 -10.70
N ALA A 59 -16.13 -6.01 -9.87
CA ALA A 59 -17.55 -6.40 -9.97
C ALA A 59 -18.48 -5.22 -9.70
N ASP A 60 -18.20 -4.42 -8.67
CA ASP A 60 -19.00 -3.24 -8.31
C ASP A 60 -18.88 -2.14 -9.38
N PHE A 61 -17.78 -2.08 -10.12
CA PHE A 61 -17.59 -1.17 -11.25
C PHE A 61 -18.31 -1.63 -12.52
N GLY A 62 -18.87 -2.84 -12.54
CA GLY A 62 -19.62 -3.41 -13.68
C GLY A 62 -18.82 -4.39 -14.54
N GLY A 63 -17.57 -4.73 -14.16
CA GLY A 63 -16.74 -5.72 -14.86
C GLY A 63 -16.08 -5.22 -16.15
N GLU A 64 -16.33 -3.96 -16.53
CA GLU A 64 -15.77 -3.34 -17.74
C GLU A 64 -15.48 -1.86 -17.56
N VAL A 65 -14.59 -1.32 -18.38
CA VAL A 65 -14.28 0.11 -18.48
C VAL A 65 -13.98 0.47 -19.93
N LEU A 66 -14.47 1.61 -20.41
CA LEU A 66 -14.37 2.04 -21.82
C LEU A 66 -14.91 0.98 -22.81
N GLY A 67 -15.95 0.21 -22.44
CA GLY A 67 -16.50 -0.88 -23.24
C GLY A 67 -15.61 -2.12 -23.35
N ARG A 68 -14.56 -2.21 -22.55
CA ARG A 68 -13.57 -3.32 -22.53
C ARG A 68 -13.71 -4.10 -21.21
N LYS A 69 -13.77 -5.42 -21.30
CA LYS A 69 -13.80 -6.30 -20.13
C LYS A 69 -12.53 -6.16 -19.31
N ILE A 70 -12.67 -6.21 -17.98
CA ILE A 70 -11.53 -6.18 -17.07
C ILE A 70 -11.09 -7.62 -16.78
N GLU A 71 -9.81 -7.89 -17.00
CA GLU A 71 -9.16 -9.15 -16.65
C GLU A 71 -8.23 -8.95 -15.45
N ILE A 72 -8.30 -9.84 -14.46
CA ILE A 72 -7.45 -9.81 -13.28
C ILE A 72 -6.53 -11.03 -13.30
N ILE A 73 -5.23 -10.78 -13.21
CA ILE A 73 -4.21 -11.82 -13.01
C ILE A 73 -3.47 -11.56 -11.71
N SER A 74 -2.81 -12.57 -11.13
CA SER A 74 -2.10 -12.42 -9.87
C SER A 74 -0.84 -13.27 -9.79
N ALA A 75 0.10 -12.87 -8.91
CA ALA A 75 1.30 -13.62 -8.60
C ALA A 75 1.75 -13.40 -7.16
N ASP A 76 2.46 -14.41 -6.64
CA ASP A 76 3.16 -14.36 -5.36
C ASP A 76 4.59 -13.85 -5.56
N HIS A 77 4.96 -12.74 -4.90
CA HIS A 77 6.34 -12.25 -4.94
C HIS A 77 7.23 -12.85 -3.85
N GLN A 78 6.67 -13.63 -2.91
CA GLN A 78 7.42 -14.33 -1.85
C GLN A 78 8.36 -13.41 -1.06
N ASN A 79 8.01 -12.14 -0.90
CA ASN A 79 8.84 -11.08 -0.32
C ASN A 79 10.21 -10.88 -0.99
N LYS A 80 10.35 -11.25 -2.28
CA LYS A 80 11.58 -11.16 -3.06
C LYS A 80 11.45 -10.13 -4.19
N ALA A 81 12.29 -9.10 -4.15
CA ALA A 81 12.25 -8.00 -5.10
C ALA A 81 12.59 -8.44 -6.55
N ASP A 82 13.48 -9.42 -6.71
CA ASP A 82 13.87 -9.99 -8.01
C ASP A 82 12.73 -10.79 -8.67
N ILE A 83 11.99 -11.60 -7.89
CA ILE A 83 10.79 -12.31 -8.37
C ILE A 83 9.74 -11.29 -8.84
N ALA A 84 9.47 -10.29 -8.02
CA ALA A 84 8.50 -9.24 -8.35
C ALA A 84 8.90 -8.45 -9.60
N ALA A 85 10.16 -8.05 -9.71
CA ALA A 85 10.67 -7.31 -10.87
C ALA A 85 10.62 -8.15 -12.15
N SER A 86 10.96 -9.44 -12.07
CA SER A 86 10.86 -10.37 -13.21
C SER A 86 9.41 -10.53 -13.68
N LYS A 87 8.48 -10.71 -12.74
CA LYS A 87 7.05 -10.83 -13.04
C LYS A 87 6.46 -9.55 -13.62
N ALA A 88 6.83 -8.38 -13.08
CA ALA A 88 6.39 -7.09 -13.60
C ALA A 88 6.87 -6.87 -15.04
N ARG A 89 8.14 -7.20 -15.36
CA ARG A 89 8.64 -7.14 -16.73
C ARG A 89 7.84 -8.04 -17.67
N GLN A 90 7.63 -9.31 -17.30
CA GLN A 90 6.83 -10.24 -18.08
C GLN A 90 5.44 -9.66 -18.39
N TRP A 91 4.76 -9.14 -17.38
CA TRP A 91 3.41 -8.61 -17.50
C TRP A 91 3.34 -7.38 -18.40
N TRP A 92 4.30 -6.46 -18.28
CA TRP A 92 4.32 -5.25 -19.09
C TRP A 92 4.84 -5.46 -20.51
N ASP A 93 5.81 -6.38 -20.72
CA ASP A 93 6.42 -6.60 -22.03
C ASP A 93 5.63 -7.60 -22.88
N ASN A 94 5.02 -8.63 -22.26
CA ASN A 94 4.43 -9.74 -22.99
C ASN A 94 2.90 -9.85 -22.83
N ASP A 95 2.39 -9.48 -21.64
CA ASP A 95 1.00 -9.77 -21.30
C ASP A 95 0.08 -8.54 -21.43
N ASN A 96 0.62 -7.38 -21.85
CA ASN A 96 -0.10 -6.10 -22.02
C ASN A 96 -0.89 -5.67 -20.80
N VAL A 97 -0.30 -5.76 -19.60
CA VAL A 97 -0.91 -5.30 -18.35
C VAL A 97 -0.96 -3.78 -18.32
N ASP A 98 -2.13 -3.22 -18.02
CA ASP A 98 -2.37 -1.78 -17.89
C ASP A 98 -2.00 -1.25 -16.51
N LEU A 99 -2.35 -2.00 -15.43
CA LEU A 99 -2.08 -1.68 -14.03
C LEU A 99 -1.42 -2.85 -13.32
N ILE A 100 -0.34 -2.58 -12.58
CA ILE A 100 0.08 -3.46 -11.47
C ILE A 100 -0.34 -2.80 -10.16
N ILE A 101 -0.96 -3.59 -9.26
CA ILE A 101 -1.38 -3.15 -7.92
C ILE A 101 -0.86 -4.15 -6.87
N GLY A 102 -0.66 -3.70 -5.62
CA GLY A 102 -0.23 -4.52 -4.50
C GLY A 102 1.15 -4.13 -3.97
N GLY A 103 2.08 -5.10 -3.93
CA GLY A 103 3.43 -4.86 -3.46
C GLY A 103 3.53 -4.67 -1.94
N SER A 104 3.05 -5.64 -1.16
CA SER A 104 3.02 -5.63 0.31
C SER A 104 4.40 -5.61 1.00
N ASN A 105 5.49 -5.43 0.26
CA ASN A 105 6.85 -5.33 0.73
C ASN A 105 7.54 -4.10 0.11
N SER A 106 8.16 -3.24 0.92
CA SER A 106 8.73 -1.98 0.42
C SER A 106 9.90 -2.18 -0.55
N ALA A 107 10.73 -3.20 -0.37
CA ALA A 107 11.82 -3.51 -1.33
C ALA A 107 11.24 -3.99 -2.68
N VAL A 108 10.18 -4.78 -2.64
CA VAL A 108 9.41 -5.20 -3.83
C VAL A 108 8.83 -3.98 -4.54
N SER A 109 8.15 -3.11 -3.81
CA SER A 109 7.51 -1.91 -4.37
C SER A 109 8.52 -0.94 -4.96
N LEU A 110 9.69 -0.75 -4.35
CA LEU A 110 10.79 0.05 -4.92
C LEU A 110 11.28 -0.54 -6.25
N ALA A 111 11.44 -1.85 -6.34
CA ALA A 111 11.88 -2.52 -7.57
C ALA A 111 10.84 -2.38 -8.70
N ILE A 112 9.54 -2.58 -8.41
CA ILE A 112 8.48 -2.41 -9.40
C ILE A 112 8.34 -0.93 -9.79
N SER A 113 8.44 0.01 -8.84
CA SER A 113 8.36 1.45 -9.07
C SER A 113 9.44 1.94 -10.06
N ASN A 114 10.68 1.47 -9.92
CA ASN A 114 11.74 1.79 -10.88
C ASN A 114 11.40 1.27 -12.30
N LEU A 115 10.90 0.03 -12.39
CA LEU A 115 10.46 -0.53 -13.68
C LEU A 115 9.27 0.23 -14.27
N SER A 116 8.31 0.69 -13.43
CA SER A 116 7.13 1.44 -13.89
C SER A 116 7.53 2.72 -14.63
N LYS A 117 8.57 3.42 -14.16
CA LYS A 117 9.17 4.57 -14.83
C LYS A 117 9.74 4.19 -16.20
N ASP A 118 10.58 3.15 -16.25
CA ASP A 118 11.29 2.76 -17.47
C ASP A 118 10.32 2.27 -18.55
N LYS A 119 9.25 1.60 -18.13
CA LYS A 119 8.21 1.04 -19.01
C LYS A 119 7.06 2.00 -19.28
N LYS A 120 7.00 3.15 -18.60
CA LYS A 120 5.84 4.07 -18.59
C LYS A 120 4.54 3.30 -18.34
N LYS A 121 4.42 2.67 -17.18
CA LYS A 121 3.29 1.83 -16.79
C LYS A 121 2.84 2.16 -15.37
N VAL A 122 1.54 2.18 -15.14
CA VAL A 122 0.97 2.54 -13.84
C VAL A 122 1.22 1.42 -12.82
N PHE A 123 1.76 1.80 -11.67
CA PHE A 123 1.90 0.96 -10.49
C PHE A 123 1.25 1.64 -9.29
N ILE A 124 0.33 0.94 -8.62
CA ILE A 124 -0.25 1.39 -7.34
C ILE A 124 0.25 0.47 -6.24
N SER A 125 1.13 1.00 -5.40
CA SER A 125 1.62 0.31 -4.21
C SER A 125 0.60 0.46 -3.09
N ALA A 126 -0.26 -0.53 -2.91
CA ALA A 126 -1.27 -0.54 -1.87
C ALA A 126 -0.73 -1.03 -0.52
N GLY A 127 0.30 -1.89 -0.53
CA GLY A 127 0.77 -2.58 0.67
C GLY A 127 2.14 -2.14 1.21
N ALA A 128 2.85 -1.18 0.61
CA ALA A 128 4.17 -0.76 1.06
C ALA A 128 4.18 0.66 1.63
N GLY A 129 4.88 0.84 2.76
CA GLY A 129 4.84 2.09 3.51
C GLY A 129 6.15 2.89 3.56
N ALA A 130 7.28 2.40 3.01
CA ALA A 130 8.53 3.15 3.08
C ALA A 130 8.39 4.56 2.52
N ASP A 131 8.84 5.56 3.28
CA ASP A 131 8.72 6.97 2.90
C ASP A 131 9.48 7.27 1.61
N SER A 132 10.60 6.58 1.35
CA SER A 132 11.40 6.70 0.13
C SER A 132 10.60 6.55 -1.17
N LEU A 133 9.51 5.76 -1.17
CA LEU A 133 8.65 5.58 -2.34
C LEU A 133 8.06 6.89 -2.88
N THR A 134 7.83 7.88 -2.02
CA THR A 134 7.30 9.20 -2.38
C THR A 134 8.27 10.34 -2.04
N GLU A 135 9.48 9.99 -1.59
CA GLU A 135 10.60 10.91 -1.37
C GLU A 135 11.68 10.68 -2.43
N GLU A 136 12.91 10.28 -2.05
CA GLU A 136 14.07 10.18 -2.95
C GLU A 136 13.91 9.18 -4.10
N ALA A 137 13.04 8.17 -3.93
CA ALA A 137 12.75 7.15 -4.95
C ALA A 137 11.38 7.36 -5.64
N CYS A 138 10.78 8.55 -5.52
CA CYS A 138 9.48 8.84 -6.17
C CYS A 138 9.60 8.69 -7.69
N GLN A 139 8.55 8.15 -8.30
CA GLN A 139 8.50 7.86 -9.73
C GLN A 139 7.19 8.40 -10.36
N PRO A 140 7.20 8.82 -11.64
CA PRO A 140 6.05 9.49 -12.26
C PRO A 140 4.80 8.62 -12.40
N TYR A 141 4.96 7.31 -12.49
CA TYR A 141 3.86 6.34 -12.72
C TYR A 141 3.54 5.49 -11.49
N MET A 142 4.03 5.89 -10.30
CA MET A 142 3.77 5.17 -9.05
C MET A 142 2.88 5.99 -8.11
N VAL A 143 1.95 5.31 -7.44
CA VAL A 143 1.15 5.83 -6.33
C VAL A 143 1.36 4.94 -5.12
N ARG A 144 1.72 5.53 -3.95
CA ARG A 144 1.66 4.85 -2.65
C ARG A 144 0.30 5.15 -2.03
N TYR A 145 -0.50 4.10 -1.74
CA TYR A 145 -1.92 4.31 -1.50
C TYR A 145 -2.34 4.30 -0.04
N THR A 146 -2.06 3.26 0.73
CA THR A 146 -2.73 3.03 2.02
C THR A 146 -2.12 3.77 3.21
N TYR A 147 -0.81 3.89 3.28
CA TYR A 147 -0.11 4.48 4.43
C TYR A 147 1.33 4.88 4.10
N SER A 148 2.00 5.52 5.08
CA SER A 148 3.45 5.68 5.10
C SER A 148 4.00 5.34 6.47
N THR A 149 5.29 4.98 6.54
CA THR A 149 5.95 4.72 7.81
C THR A 149 5.92 5.94 8.73
N SER A 150 6.09 7.14 8.20
CA SER A 150 5.95 8.39 8.97
C SER A 150 4.53 8.62 9.49
N ALA A 151 3.49 8.35 8.66
CA ALA A 151 2.11 8.52 9.08
C ALA A 151 1.75 7.54 10.21
N GLN A 152 2.21 6.28 10.09
CA GLN A 152 1.99 5.23 11.08
C GLN A 152 2.70 5.54 12.41
N ALA A 153 3.97 5.92 12.35
CA ALA A 153 4.77 6.21 13.54
C ALA A 153 4.24 7.39 14.35
N ARG A 154 3.70 8.42 13.69
CA ARG A 154 3.21 9.65 14.35
C ARG A 154 2.12 9.40 15.37
N GLY A 155 1.18 8.51 15.10
CA GLY A 155 0.12 8.20 16.06
C GLY A 155 0.65 7.47 17.27
N THR A 156 1.17 6.27 17.07
CA THR A 156 1.56 5.35 18.14
C THR A 156 2.73 5.89 18.98
N ALA A 157 3.80 6.36 18.34
CA ALA A 157 4.97 6.83 19.07
C ALA A 157 4.67 8.10 19.86
N ALA A 158 4.00 9.10 19.27
CA ALA A 158 3.64 10.34 19.96
C ALA A 158 2.69 10.09 21.14
N ALA A 159 1.70 9.19 20.97
CA ALA A 159 0.77 8.85 22.03
C ALA A 159 1.47 8.25 23.25
N LEU A 160 2.39 7.31 23.05
CA LEU A 160 3.13 6.68 24.14
C LEU A 160 4.12 7.63 24.83
N VAL A 161 4.83 8.47 24.08
CA VAL A 161 5.70 9.50 24.65
C VAL A 161 4.88 10.50 25.47
N GLY A 162 3.70 10.92 24.97
CA GLY A 162 2.76 11.77 25.71
C GLY A 162 2.24 11.17 27.01
N GLN A 163 2.20 9.85 27.13
CA GLN A 163 1.87 9.11 28.37
C GLN A 163 3.06 8.92 29.32
N GLY A 164 4.24 9.46 28.97
CA GLY A 164 5.44 9.37 29.79
C GLY A 164 6.38 8.21 29.48
N TYR A 165 6.07 7.39 28.48
CA TYR A 165 6.95 6.32 27.99
C TYR A 165 8.05 6.88 27.09
N LYS A 166 9.10 7.44 27.68
CA LYS A 166 10.08 8.27 26.97
C LYS A 166 11.27 7.51 26.39
N ASP A 167 11.74 6.45 27.03
CA ASP A 167 12.98 5.76 26.64
C ASP A 167 12.67 4.54 25.76
N TRP A 168 13.13 4.59 24.53
CA TRP A 168 12.76 3.63 23.47
C TRP A 168 13.95 2.80 23.01
N TYR A 169 13.74 1.50 22.84
CA TYR A 169 14.63 0.58 22.14
C TYR A 169 13.88 -0.08 20.98
N PHE A 170 14.49 -0.10 19.78
CA PHE A 170 13.81 -0.62 18.60
C PHE A 170 14.25 -2.03 18.25
N LEU A 171 13.29 -2.90 17.89
CA LEU A 171 13.49 -4.16 17.19
C LEU A 171 13.04 -3.97 15.75
N THR A 172 13.99 -4.09 14.81
CA THR A 172 13.79 -3.63 13.45
C THR A 172 14.06 -4.75 12.45
N SER A 173 13.10 -5.03 11.56
CA SER A 173 13.36 -5.94 10.44
C SER A 173 14.35 -5.32 9.46
N ASP A 174 15.39 -6.09 9.09
CA ASP A 174 16.56 -5.59 8.35
C ASP A 174 16.29 -5.49 6.85
N TYR A 175 15.37 -4.60 6.46
CA TYR A 175 15.07 -4.27 5.06
C TYR A 175 14.41 -2.88 4.96
N ALA A 176 14.10 -2.43 3.72
CA ALA A 176 13.67 -1.06 3.43
C ALA A 176 12.51 -0.56 4.31
N PHE A 177 11.49 -1.37 4.57
CA PHE A 177 10.37 -0.99 5.44
C PHE A 177 10.82 -0.79 6.89
N GLY A 178 11.53 -1.77 7.47
CA GLY A 178 11.96 -1.70 8.86
C GLY A 178 12.85 -0.48 9.11
N HIS A 179 13.80 -0.22 8.23
CA HIS A 179 14.67 0.97 8.33
C HIS A 179 13.87 2.27 8.25
N SER A 180 12.91 2.36 7.33
CA SER A 180 12.03 3.53 7.20
C SER A 180 11.18 3.73 8.45
N MET A 181 10.56 2.66 8.99
CA MET A 181 9.74 2.71 10.20
C MET A 181 10.57 3.07 11.45
N GLU A 182 11.74 2.46 11.62
CA GLU A 182 12.68 2.80 12.71
C GLU A 182 13.02 4.29 12.68
N GLN A 183 13.45 4.79 11.51
CA GLN A 183 13.82 6.19 11.38
C GLN A 183 12.65 7.14 11.62
N ALA A 184 11.48 6.83 11.08
CA ALA A 184 10.27 7.61 11.28
C ALA A 184 9.88 7.66 12.78
N ALA A 185 9.87 6.51 13.44
CA ALA A 185 9.53 6.44 14.87
C ALA A 185 10.59 7.13 15.75
N MET A 186 11.88 6.96 15.47
CA MET A 186 12.96 7.68 16.17
C MET A 186 12.79 9.19 16.06
N ASN A 187 12.43 9.70 14.88
CA ASN A 187 12.18 11.12 14.67
C ASN A 187 11.01 11.62 15.52
N VAL A 188 9.89 10.89 15.53
CA VAL A 188 8.71 11.23 16.34
C VAL A 188 9.06 11.20 17.82
N VAL A 189 9.71 10.16 18.32
CA VAL A 189 10.11 10.01 19.71
C VAL A 189 10.95 11.23 20.15
N LYS A 190 11.97 11.60 19.38
CA LYS A 190 12.83 12.76 19.68
C LYS A 190 12.06 14.09 19.63
N GLN A 191 11.23 14.29 18.60
CA GLN A 191 10.45 15.52 18.43
C GLN A 191 9.39 15.73 19.54
N THR A 192 8.92 14.65 20.15
CA THR A 192 7.92 14.68 21.22
C THR A 192 8.55 14.61 22.63
N GLY A 193 9.87 14.67 22.74
CA GLY A 193 10.60 14.75 24.01
C GLY A 193 10.90 13.39 24.64
N GLY A 194 10.97 12.34 23.84
CA GLY A 194 11.49 11.02 24.22
C GLY A 194 12.95 10.82 23.82
N ASN A 195 13.52 9.70 24.23
CA ASN A 195 14.89 9.30 23.99
C ASN A 195 14.95 7.96 23.27
N VAL A 196 15.91 7.80 22.37
CA VAL A 196 16.23 6.53 21.75
C VAL A 196 17.48 5.97 22.40
N VAL A 197 17.35 4.90 23.17
CA VAL A 197 18.46 4.28 23.91
C VAL A 197 19.19 3.20 23.11
N GLY A 198 18.59 2.73 22.01
CA GLY A 198 19.23 1.77 21.10
C GLY A 198 18.27 1.15 20.10
N ALA A 199 18.84 0.32 19.25
CA ALA A 199 18.12 -0.50 18.29
C ALA A 199 18.89 -1.79 17.99
N ILE A 200 18.18 -2.82 17.56
CA ILE A 200 18.77 -4.06 17.02
C ILE A 200 17.97 -4.49 15.80
N ARG A 201 18.65 -4.99 14.79
CA ARG A 201 18.03 -5.48 13.56
C ARG A 201 17.98 -7.00 13.53
N HIS A 202 16.93 -7.53 12.93
CA HIS A 202 16.72 -8.95 12.74
C HIS A 202 16.38 -9.26 11.27
N PRO A 203 16.74 -10.43 10.74
CA PRO A 203 16.32 -10.86 9.41
C PRO A 203 14.80 -10.93 9.28
N LEU A 204 14.30 -10.73 8.07
CA LEU A 204 12.88 -10.96 7.75
C LEU A 204 12.54 -12.45 7.99
N SER A 205 11.35 -12.72 8.52
CA SER A 205 10.89 -14.06 8.90
C SER A 205 11.73 -14.71 10.00
N THR A 206 12.11 -13.94 11.02
CA THR A 206 12.81 -14.43 12.20
C THR A 206 11.89 -15.37 13.01
N ALA A 207 12.35 -16.58 13.23
CA ALA A 207 11.60 -17.60 13.99
C ALA A 207 11.73 -17.43 15.51
N ASP A 208 12.90 -17.03 16.00
CA ASP A 208 13.21 -16.90 17.44
C ASP A 208 13.61 -15.45 17.78
N PHE A 209 12.78 -14.80 18.60
CA PHE A 209 13.01 -13.45 19.08
C PHE A 209 13.66 -13.38 20.47
N SER A 210 13.99 -14.49 21.11
CA SER A 210 14.46 -14.53 22.50
C SER A 210 15.66 -13.61 22.77
N SER A 211 16.70 -13.68 21.94
CA SER A 211 17.89 -12.84 22.09
C SER A 211 17.60 -11.36 21.85
N TYR A 212 16.72 -11.03 20.91
CA TYR A 212 16.35 -9.66 20.58
C TYR A 212 15.55 -9.00 21.70
N VAL A 213 14.53 -9.67 22.23
CA VAL A 213 13.70 -9.13 23.32
C VAL A 213 14.49 -9.01 24.63
N MET A 214 15.40 -9.95 24.93
CA MET A 214 16.31 -9.85 26.08
C MET A 214 17.27 -8.66 25.93
N LYS A 215 17.77 -8.40 24.72
CA LYS A 215 18.63 -7.25 24.45
C LYS A 215 17.87 -5.93 24.69
N ALA A 216 16.63 -5.84 24.23
CA ALA A 216 15.78 -4.70 24.51
C ALA A 216 15.55 -4.53 26.02
N GLN A 217 15.25 -5.60 26.75
CA GLN A 217 15.06 -5.55 28.21
C GLN A 217 16.32 -5.06 28.94
N SER A 218 17.49 -5.57 28.57
CA SER A 218 18.76 -5.20 29.22
C SER A 218 19.21 -3.78 28.92
N SER A 219 18.61 -3.09 27.92
CA SER A 219 18.87 -1.67 27.63
C SER A 219 18.32 -0.70 28.69
N GLY A 220 17.40 -1.15 29.53
CA GLY A 220 16.70 -0.31 30.51
C GLY A 220 15.59 0.57 29.91
N ALA A 221 15.30 0.43 28.61
CA ALA A 221 14.23 1.17 27.93
C ALA A 221 12.86 0.93 28.60
N LYS A 222 11.96 1.89 28.45
CA LYS A 222 10.57 1.79 28.89
C LYS A 222 9.63 1.31 27.79
N VAL A 223 10.08 1.39 26.54
CA VAL A 223 9.33 0.94 25.36
C VAL A 223 10.24 0.09 24.48
N MET A 224 9.73 -1.06 24.05
CA MET A 224 10.25 -1.83 22.92
C MET A 224 9.40 -1.51 21.71
N GLY A 225 9.94 -0.70 20.80
CA GLY A 225 9.29 -0.32 19.54
C GLY A 225 9.55 -1.38 18.47
N LEU A 226 8.49 -2.01 17.98
CA LEU A 226 8.57 -3.04 16.95
C LEU A 226 8.46 -2.40 15.57
N ALA A 227 9.60 -2.15 14.91
CA ALA A 227 9.70 -1.68 13.53
C ALA A 227 9.74 -2.87 12.56
N ASN A 228 8.76 -3.74 12.66
CA ASN A 228 8.54 -4.94 11.87
C ASN A 228 7.03 -5.13 11.63
N GLY A 229 6.59 -6.22 11.01
CA GLY A 229 5.18 -6.46 10.71
C GLY A 229 4.86 -7.94 10.52
N GLY A 230 3.55 -8.27 10.52
CA GLY A 230 3.04 -9.60 10.29
C GLY A 230 3.58 -10.62 11.30
N GLY A 231 4.00 -11.78 10.81
CA GLY A 231 4.50 -12.86 11.67
C GLY A 231 5.67 -12.46 12.57
N ASP A 232 6.57 -11.55 12.13
CA ASP A 232 7.68 -11.06 12.96
C ASP A 232 7.17 -10.25 14.16
N THR A 233 6.17 -9.38 13.97
CA THR A 233 5.51 -8.66 15.06
C THR A 233 4.80 -9.61 16.02
N ILE A 234 4.06 -10.58 15.49
CA ILE A 234 3.36 -11.60 16.30
C ILE A 234 4.34 -12.38 17.16
N ASN A 235 5.44 -12.88 16.57
CA ASN A 235 6.46 -13.66 17.28
C ASN A 235 7.18 -12.81 18.33
N ALA A 236 7.55 -11.56 18.01
CA ALA A 236 8.18 -10.66 18.98
C ALA A 236 7.28 -10.39 20.20
N ILE A 237 5.97 -10.16 19.99
CA ILE A 237 5.00 -9.93 21.08
C ILE A 237 4.83 -11.20 21.92
N LYS A 238 4.68 -12.38 21.29
CA LYS A 238 4.57 -13.65 22.00
C LYS A 238 5.79 -13.91 22.87
N THR A 239 6.99 -13.76 22.29
CA THR A 239 8.25 -13.94 23.01
C THR A 239 8.38 -12.94 24.18
N ALA A 240 8.04 -11.67 23.95
CA ALA A 240 8.07 -10.67 25.02
C ALA A 240 7.15 -11.04 26.20
N LYS A 241 5.99 -11.61 25.91
CA LYS A 241 5.04 -12.05 26.93
C LYS A 241 5.53 -13.31 27.67
N GLU A 242 6.06 -14.28 26.95
CA GLU A 242 6.63 -15.51 27.53
C GLU A 242 7.77 -15.21 28.49
N PHE A 243 8.61 -14.21 28.18
CA PHE A 243 9.69 -13.75 29.05
C PHE A 243 9.25 -12.74 30.12
N GLY A 244 7.95 -12.38 30.16
CA GLY A 244 7.40 -11.40 31.12
C GLY A 244 7.95 -9.99 30.93
N ILE A 245 8.42 -9.67 29.73
CA ILE A 245 8.98 -8.35 29.39
C ILE A 245 7.88 -7.29 29.36
N ASP A 246 6.69 -7.65 28.89
CA ASP A 246 5.49 -6.83 28.84
C ASP A 246 5.07 -6.25 30.23
N LYS A 247 5.53 -6.87 31.33
CA LYS A 247 5.31 -6.38 32.68
C LYS A 247 6.31 -5.30 33.12
N LYS A 248 7.40 -5.13 32.39
CA LYS A 248 8.52 -4.25 32.73
C LYS A 248 8.68 -3.08 31.76
N MET A 249 8.27 -3.28 30.51
CA MET A 249 8.34 -2.28 29.45
C MET A 249 7.12 -2.40 28.53
N ASN A 250 6.71 -1.28 27.94
CA ASN A 250 5.63 -1.27 26.96
C ASN A 250 6.12 -1.90 25.64
N VAL A 251 5.33 -2.78 25.03
CA VAL A 251 5.58 -3.34 23.71
C VAL A 251 4.73 -2.55 22.71
N ALA A 252 5.37 -1.73 21.89
CA ALA A 252 4.72 -0.86 20.93
C ALA A 252 4.85 -1.44 19.51
N ALA A 253 3.80 -2.06 19.01
CA ALA A 253 3.74 -2.47 17.61
C ALA A 253 3.50 -1.24 16.73
N LEU A 254 4.52 -0.85 15.94
CA LEU A 254 4.43 0.30 15.04
C LEU A 254 3.67 -0.04 13.75
N MET A 255 3.56 -1.34 13.44
CA MET A 255 2.70 -1.87 12.38
C MET A 255 2.06 -3.17 12.86
N ALA A 256 0.79 -3.10 13.20
CA ALA A 256 -0.05 -4.25 13.51
C ALA A 256 -1.47 -3.99 13.02
N PHE A 257 -2.13 -5.05 12.56
CA PHE A 257 -3.45 -4.99 11.95
C PHE A 257 -4.44 -5.90 12.68
N ILE A 258 -5.70 -5.78 12.32
CA ILE A 258 -6.79 -6.53 12.96
C ILE A 258 -6.57 -8.05 12.93
N THR A 259 -5.92 -8.59 11.91
CA THR A 259 -5.57 -10.00 11.78
C THR A 259 -4.48 -10.42 12.77
N ASP A 260 -3.50 -9.55 13.05
CA ASP A 260 -2.46 -9.78 14.06
C ASP A 260 -3.08 -9.80 15.47
N ILE A 261 -3.97 -8.83 15.74
CA ILE A 261 -4.70 -8.76 17.01
C ILE A 261 -5.60 -10.00 17.20
N HIS A 262 -6.26 -10.45 16.13
CA HIS A 262 -7.03 -11.68 16.16
C HIS A 262 -6.17 -12.91 16.50
N SER A 263 -5.00 -13.02 15.87
CA SER A 263 -4.06 -14.12 16.11
C SER A 263 -3.48 -14.12 17.53
N LEU A 264 -3.19 -12.94 18.09
CA LEU A 264 -2.62 -12.78 19.43
C LEU A 264 -3.68 -12.86 20.54
N GLY A 265 -4.90 -12.47 20.22
CA GLY A 265 -6.03 -12.38 21.14
C GLY A 265 -5.97 -11.14 22.04
N LEU A 266 -7.16 -10.68 22.48
CA LEU A 266 -7.33 -9.49 23.31
C LEU A 266 -6.69 -9.62 24.71
N GLY A 267 -6.52 -10.84 25.21
CA GLY A 267 -5.81 -11.09 26.49
C GLY A 267 -4.31 -10.74 26.41
N THR A 268 -3.72 -10.73 25.21
CA THR A 268 -2.34 -10.35 24.98
C THR A 268 -2.20 -8.89 24.58
N THR A 269 -3.12 -8.41 23.74
CA THR A 269 -2.99 -7.12 23.06
C THR A 269 -3.85 -6.00 23.65
N GLY A 270 -4.76 -6.33 24.58
CA GLY A 270 -5.69 -5.37 25.15
C GLY A 270 -4.99 -4.17 25.81
N GLY A 271 -5.36 -2.97 25.38
CA GLY A 271 -4.76 -1.71 25.81
C GLY A 271 -3.61 -1.20 24.92
N MET A 272 -3.09 -2.01 23.98
CA MET A 272 -2.06 -1.57 23.03
C MET A 272 -2.58 -0.43 22.16
N TYR A 273 -1.71 0.53 21.85
CA TYR A 273 -1.98 1.56 20.86
C TYR A 273 -1.40 1.16 19.52
N LEU A 274 -2.13 1.49 18.45
CA LEU A 274 -1.71 1.31 17.06
C LEU A 274 -2.27 2.44 16.19
N THR A 275 -1.72 2.62 15.02
CA THR A 275 -2.18 3.63 14.06
C THR A 275 -2.56 2.93 12.78
N GLU A 276 -3.78 3.17 12.29
CA GLU A 276 -4.26 2.62 11.02
C GLU A 276 -4.97 3.68 10.18
N GLY A 277 -5.00 3.49 8.87
CA GLY A 277 -5.75 4.34 7.95
C GLY A 277 -7.23 4.01 7.86
N TRP A 278 -7.63 2.84 8.36
CA TRP A 278 -8.99 2.34 8.20
C TRP A 278 -9.29 1.21 9.20
N TYR A 279 -10.56 1.08 9.55
CA TYR A 279 -11.09 0.00 10.38
C TYR A 279 -12.50 -0.37 9.92
N TRP A 280 -12.84 -1.64 9.93
CA TRP A 280 -14.07 -2.17 9.36
C TRP A 280 -15.36 -1.58 9.98
N ASP A 281 -15.34 -1.16 11.23
CA ASP A 281 -16.50 -0.65 11.98
C ASP A 281 -16.51 0.90 12.13
N MET A 282 -15.91 1.64 11.18
CA MET A 282 -15.85 3.10 11.26
C MET A 282 -17.07 3.81 10.69
N SER A 283 -17.73 3.23 9.68
CA SER A 283 -18.87 3.83 8.97
C SER A 283 -19.80 2.75 8.44
N ASP A 284 -21.01 3.16 8.02
CA ASP A 284 -21.92 2.22 7.36
C ASP A 284 -21.34 1.66 6.07
N ALA A 285 -20.62 2.47 5.31
CA ALA A 285 -19.96 2.04 4.07
C ALA A 285 -18.83 1.01 4.36
N SER A 286 -17.99 1.25 5.38
CA SER A 286 -16.96 0.28 5.78
C SER A 286 -17.57 -1.02 6.29
N ARG A 287 -18.66 -0.96 7.07
CA ARG A 287 -19.38 -2.14 7.55
C ARG A 287 -19.99 -2.95 6.39
N ALA A 288 -20.63 -2.28 5.43
CA ALA A 288 -21.23 -2.93 4.27
C ALA A 288 -20.19 -3.65 3.39
N PHE A 289 -19.06 -3.01 3.10
CA PHE A 289 -17.92 -3.65 2.43
C PHE A 289 -17.41 -4.84 3.22
N SER A 290 -17.18 -4.66 4.51
CA SER A 290 -16.59 -5.66 5.38
C SER A 290 -17.47 -6.90 5.56
N GLN A 291 -18.81 -6.74 5.61
CA GLN A 291 -19.71 -7.86 5.67
C GLN A 291 -19.60 -8.74 4.41
N ARG A 292 -19.61 -8.14 3.24
CA ARG A 292 -19.45 -8.85 1.95
C ARG A 292 -18.10 -9.56 1.87
N PHE A 293 -17.02 -8.91 2.34
CA PHE A 293 -15.70 -9.49 2.41
C PHE A 293 -15.65 -10.66 3.38
N TYR A 294 -16.25 -10.51 4.57
CA TYR A 294 -16.33 -11.55 5.59
C TYR A 294 -17.12 -12.78 5.12
N ASP A 295 -18.22 -12.58 4.40
CA ASP A 295 -19.04 -13.68 3.89
C ASP A 295 -18.23 -14.64 3.02
N LYS A 296 -17.24 -14.12 2.29
CA LYS A 296 -16.33 -14.89 1.46
C LYS A 296 -15.11 -15.41 2.21
N ASN A 297 -14.41 -14.54 2.94
CA ASN A 297 -13.09 -14.83 3.51
C ASN A 297 -13.13 -15.34 4.95
N LYS A 298 -14.27 -15.24 5.64
CA LYS A 298 -14.48 -15.60 7.07
C LYS A 298 -13.52 -14.87 8.03
N LYS A 299 -12.93 -13.78 7.57
CA LYS A 299 -12.09 -12.82 8.31
C LYS A 299 -12.54 -11.41 7.97
N MET A 300 -12.43 -10.47 8.92
CA MET A 300 -12.63 -9.05 8.62
C MET A 300 -11.46 -8.53 7.80
N PRO A 301 -11.72 -7.61 6.84
CA PRO A 301 -10.67 -7.04 6.03
C PRO A 301 -9.74 -6.14 6.83
N THR A 302 -8.49 -6.10 6.41
CA THR A 302 -7.48 -5.16 6.90
C THR A 302 -7.55 -3.83 6.14
N THR A 303 -6.79 -2.84 6.61
CA THR A 303 -6.59 -1.58 5.91
C THR A 303 -6.01 -1.76 4.49
N PHE A 304 -5.19 -2.81 4.25
CA PHE A 304 -4.64 -3.09 2.92
C PHE A 304 -5.70 -3.61 1.96
N GLN A 305 -6.46 -4.61 2.38
CA GLN A 305 -7.53 -5.20 1.57
C GLN A 305 -8.62 -4.17 1.23
N ALA A 306 -8.95 -3.29 2.19
CA ALA A 306 -9.83 -2.15 1.93
C ALA A 306 -9.17 -1.13 0.97
N GLY A 307 -7.88 -0.91 1.12
CA GLY A 307 -7.07 -0.07 0.22
C GLY A 307 -6.97 -0.61 -1.20
N ASP A 308 -6.82 -1.91 -1.38
CA ASP A 308 -6.82 -2.57 -2.70
C ASP A 308 -8.15 -2.37 -3.44
N TYR A 309 -9.27 -2.50 -2.72
CA TYR A 309 -10.59 -2.19 -3.27
C TYR A 309 -10.69 -0.72 -3.71
N SER A 310 -10.31 0.22 -2.84
CA SER A 310 -10.37 1.65 -3.10
C SER A 310 -9.42 2.06 -4.23
N ALA A 311 -8.18 1.57 -4.23
CA ALA A 311 -7.19 1.85 -5.25
C ALA A 311 -7.62 1.35 -6.63
N THR A 312 -8.19 0.14 -6.70
CA THR A 312 -8.74 -0.42 -7.93
C THR A 312 -9.89 0.43 -8.45
N THR A 313 -10.83 0.80 -7.59
CA THR A 313 -11.96 1.66 -7.94
C THR A 313 -11.50 3.04 -8.43
N THR A 314 -10.50 3.62 -7.75
CA THR A 314 -9.91 4.94 -8.12
C THR A 314 -9.20 4.86 -9.46
N TYR A 315 -8.45 3.79 -9.74
CA TYR A 315 -7.83 3.57 -11.05
C TYR A 315 -8.88 3.47 -12.17
N LEU A 316 -9.92 2.68 -11.96
CA LEU A 316 -10.98 2.51 -12.97
C LEU A 316 -11.72 3.83 -13.24
N LYS A 317 -12.00 4.63 -12.21
CA LYS A 317 -12.54 6.00 -12.37
C LYS A 317 -11.57 6.91 -13.14
N ALA A 318 -10.27 6.77 -12.91
CA ALA A 318 -9.27 7.56 -13.62
C ALA A 318 -9.17 7.16 -15.09
N VAL A 319 -9.22 5.88 -15.43
CA VAL A 319 -9.31 5.37 -16.80
C VAL A 319 -10.58 5.90 -17.49
N GLN A 320 -11.72 5.83 -16.82
CA GLN A 320 -12.99 6.37 -17.34
C GLN A 320 -12.92 7.86 -17.59
N LYS A 321 -12.36 8.65 -16.66
CA LYS A 321 -12.19 10.10 -16.80
C LYS A 321 -11.21 10.47 -17.93
N ALA A 322 -10.12 9.72 -18.07
CA ALA A 322 -9.14 9.91 -19.14
C ALA A 322 -9.67 9.49 -20.52
N GLY A 323 -10.68 8.61 -20.58
CA GLY A 323 -11.15 8.00 -21.83
C GLY A 323 -10.10 7.08 -22.46
N SER A 324 -9.08 6.64 -21.69
CA SER A 324 -7.88 5.96 -22.19
C SER A 324 -7.21 5.15 -21.08
N THR A 325 -6.44 4.12 -21.46
CA THR A 325 -5.50 3.43 -20.56
C THR A 325 -4.07 3.94 -20.72
N ASP A 326 -3.86 5.02 -21.47
CA ASP A 326 -2.55 5.67 -21.60
C ASP A 326 -2.03 6.12 -20.22
N PRO A 327 -0.82 5.72 -19.82
CA PRO A 327 -0.33 5.97 -18.47
C PRO A 327 -0.18 7.44 -18.09
N ASP A 328 0.20 8.31 -19.03
CA ASP A 328 0.32 9.75 -18.76
C ASP A 328 -1.05 10.37 -18.47
N GLN A 329 -2.07 10.00 -19.26
CA GLN A 329 -3.44 10.48 -19.09
C GLN A 329 -4.07 9.93 -17.82
N VAL A 330 -3.86 8.64 -17.52
CA VAL A 330 -4.36 7.99 -16.30
C VAL A 330 -3.72 8.60 -15.05
N MET A 331 -2.40 8.83 -15.04
CA MET A 331 -1.73 9.47 -13.90
C MET A 331 -2.19 10.91 -13.69
N ALA A 332 -2.42 11.66 -14.75
CA ALA A 332 -3.00 13.01 -14.65
C ALA A 332 -4.43 12.96 -14.07
N ALA A 333 -5.24 12.01 -14.52
CA ALA A 333 -6.59 11.78 -13.98
C ALA A 333 -6.57 11.37 -12.51
N LEU A 334 -5.71 10.41 -12.11
CA LEU A 334 -5.52 9.97 -10.73
C LEU A 334 -5.20 11.13 -9.78
N LYS A 335 -4.26 12.00 -10.17
CA LYS A 335 -3.86 13.17 -9.37
C LYS A 335 -4.92 14.28 -9.31
N SER A 336 -5.91 14.26 -10.20
CA SER A 336 -6.97 15.27 -10.27
C SER A 336 -8.30 14.83 -9.68
N LEU A 337 -8.45 13.54 -9.35
CA LEU A 337 -9.68 13.01 -8.77
C LEU A 337 -9.65 13.10 -7.25
N PRO A 338 -10.72 13.62 -6.62
CA PRO A 338 -10.90 13.39 -5.18
C PRO A 338 -11.22 11.92 -4.94
N ILE A 339 -10.72 11.40 -3.84
CA ILE A 339 -11.08 10.07 -3.33
C ILE A 339 -12.08 10.30 -2.20
N ASP A 340 -13.26 9.72 -2.34
CA ASP A 340 -14.32 9.72 -1.32
C ASP A 340 -15.09 8.40 -1.48
N ASP A 341 -14.70 7.41 -0.68
CA ASP A 341 -15.27 6.07 -0.72
C ASP A 341 -15.29 5.42 0.68
N MET A 342 -15.52 4.13 0.74
CA MET A 342 -15.59 3.39 2.01
C MET A 342 -14.25 3.33 2.75
N PHE A 343 -13.13 3.54 2.03
CA PHE A 343 -11.79 3.50 2.61
C PHE A 343 -11.42 4.86 3.22
N ALA A 344 -11.50 5.94 2.44
CA ALA A 344 -11.05 7.25 2.90
C ALA A 344 -11.62 8.40 2.09
N LYS A 345 -11.51 9.60 2.68
CA LYS A 345 -11.56 10.88 1.96
C LYS A 345 -10.14 11.40 1.80
N GLY A 346 -9.74 11.68 0.57
CA GLY A 346 -8.37 12.09 0.32
C GLY A 346 -8.09 12.44 -1.14
N TYR A 347 -6.81 12.52 -1.47
CA TYR A 347 -6.34 12.84 -2.81
C TYR A 347 -4.92 12.31 -3.04
N ILE A 348 -4.53 12.17 -4.31
CA ILE A 348 -3.16 11.77 -4.67
C ILE A 348 -2.34 13.03 -4.92
N ARG A 349 -1.31 13.23 -4.10
CA ARG A 349 -0.36 14.34 -4.16
C ARG A 349 0.58 14.18 -5.37
N ALA A 350 1.26 15.25 -5.75
CA ALA A 350 2.14 15.28 -6.93
C ALA A 350 3.30 14.28 -6.86
N ASP A 351 3.80 13.96 -5.65
CA ASP A 351 4.83 12.95 -5.39
C ASP A 351 4.31 11.49 -5.43
N GLY A 352 3.02 11.30 -5.67
CA GLY A 352 2.38 9.98 -5.71
C GLY A 352 1.84 9.49 -4.36
N ALA A 353 1.95 10.26 -3.28
CA ALA A 353 1.33 9.89 -2.01
C ALA A 353 -0.18 10.10 -2.04
N MET A 354 -0.96 9.08 -1.71
CA MET A 354 -2.37 9.24 -1.36
C MET A 354 -2.46 9.77 0.07
N VAL A 355 -3.01 10.97 0.23
CA VAL A 355 -3.14 11.68 1.50
C VAL A 355 -4.56 11.53 2.02
N HIS A 356 -4.69 11.00 3.23
CA HIS A 356 -5.97 10.79 3.93
C HIS A 356 -5.76 10.80 5.44
N ASP A 357 -6.83 10.85 6.21
CA ASP A 357 -6.74 10.78 7.66
C ASP A 357 -6.20 9.42 8.13
N MET A 358 -5.44 9.46 9.22
CA MET A 358 -5.01 8.30 9.97
C MET A 358 -5.66 8.31 11.36
N TYR A 359 -5.75 7.14 11.98
CA TYR A 359 -6.46 7.01 13.25
C TYR A 359 -5.55 6.37 14.29
N LEU A 360 -5.36 7.06 15.41
CA LEU A 360 -4.83 6.43 16.61
C LEU A 360 -5.93 5.58 17.22
N MET A 361 -5.67 4.30 17.33
CA MET A 361 -6.60 3.33 17.90
C MET A 361 -6.01 2.69 19.14
N GLN A 362 -6.89 2.25 20.02
CA GLN A 362 -6.52 1.40 21.15
C GLN A 362 -7.22 0.07 21.04
N VAL A 363 -6.47 -1.01 21.21
CA VAL A 363 -7.02 -2.36 21.28
C VAL A 363 -7.89 -2.48 22.53
N LYS A 364 -9.13 -2.94 22.37
CA LYS A 364 -10.07 -3.18 23.46
C LYS A 364 -9.55 -4.28 24.39
N LYS A 365 -9.81 -4.14 25.67
CA LYS A 365 -9.64 -5.25 26.61
C LYS A 365 -10.75 -6.29 26.39
N PRO A 366 -10.55 -7.56 26.80
CA PRO A 366 -11.57 -8.61 26.59
C PRO A 366 -12.98 -8.22 27.04
N ALA A 367 -13.11 -7.50 28.16
CA ALA A 367 -14.43 -7.05 28.68
C ALA A 367 -15.07 -5.89 27.89
N GLU A 368 -14.31 -5.23 27.02
CA GLU A 368 -14.79 -4.10 26.20
C GLU A 368 -15.27 -4.55 24.81
N SER A 369 -14.88 -5.76 24.37
CA SER A 369 -15.27 -6.32 23.07
C SER A 369 -16.63 -7.00 23.19
N THR A 370 -17.61 -6.57 22.39
CA THR A 370 -19.01 -7.01 22.48
C THR A 370 -19.44 -7.99 21.40
N LYS A 371 -18.63 -8.15 20.34
CA LYS A 371 -18.90 -9.01 19.19
C LYS A 371 -17.59 -9.49 18.55
N PRO A 372 -17.59 -10.55 17.73
CA PRO A 372 -16.41 -10.97 17.00
C PRO A 372 -15.80 -9.82 16.19
N TRP A 373 -14.48 -9.72 16.18
CA TRP A 373 -13.70 -8.68 15.47
C TRP A 373 -13.90 -7.25 15.98
N ASP A 374 -14.61 -7.04 17.07
CA ASP A 374 -14.77 -5.75 17.72
C ASP A 374 -13.54 -5.43 18.60
N TYR A 375 -12.41 -5.16 17.96
CA TYR A 375 -11.11 -5.11 18.64
C TYR A 375 -10.62 -3.71 18.91
N TYR A 376 -11.12 -2.69 18.23
CA TYR A 376 -10.58 -1.34 18.35
C TYR A 376 -11.59 -0.32 18.84
N LYS A 377 -11.06 0.67 19.55
CA LYS A 377 -11.71 1.97 19.74
C LYS A 377 -10.83 3.06 19.13
N VAL A 378 -11.42 3.95 18.35
CA VAL A 378 -10.74 5.13 17.82
C VAL A 378 -10.52 6.10 18.97
N VAL A 379 -9.25 6.46 19.21
CA VAL A 379 -8.84 7.40 20.26
C VAL A 379 -8.81 8.81 19.72
N SER A 380 -8.22 8.99 18.53
CA SER A 380 -8.18 10.29 17.85
C SER A 380 -7.97 10.11 16.35
N THR A 381 -8.41 11.11 15.60
CA THR A 381 -8.11 11.27 14.18
C THR A 381 -6.86 12.14 14.02
N ILE A 382 -5.95 11.72 13.16
CA ILE A 382 -4.78 12.47 12.75
C ILE A 382 -5.06 12.96 11.33
N PRO A 383 -5.35 14.26 11.13
CA PRO A 383 -5.67 14.78 9.81
C PRO A 383 -4.59 14.47 8.77
N GLY A 384 -4.99 14.19 7.55
CA GLY A 384 -4.09 13.72 6.49
C GLY A 384 -2.89 14.63 6.26
N ASP A 385 -3.07 15.95 6.30
CA ASP A 385 -1.99 16.95 6.21
C ASP A 385 -0.98 16.88 7.37
N LYS A 386 -1.39 16.36 8.51
CA LYS A 386 -0.54 16.12 9.68
C LYS A 386 0.07 14.72 9.66
N ALA A 387 -0.68 13.73 9.21
CA ALA A 387 -0.22 12.34 9.10
C ALA A 387 0.86 12.19 8.03
N TYR A 388 0.56 12.67 6.82
CA TYR A 388 1.49 12.64 5.69
C TYR A 388 2.20 13.99 5.60
N ALA A 389 3.32 14.14 6.30
CA ALA A 389 4.13 15.35 6.18
C ALA A 389 4.33 15.71 4.72
N PRO A 390 4.32 17.02 4.38
CA PRO A 390 4.76 17.43 3.07
C PRO A 390 6.16 16.85 2.82
N SER A 391 6.40 16.32 1.63
CA SER A 391 7.75 15.94 1.23
C SER A 391 8.65 17.14 1.48
N LYS A 392 9.80 16.92 2.15
CA LYS A 392 10.79 17.98 2.31
C LYS A 392 11.08 18.55 0.93
N GLU A 393 11.17 19.86 0.85
CA GLU A 393 11.51 20.54 -0.40
C GLU A 393 12.74 19.87 -1.02
N GLY A 394 12.62 19.37 -2.26
CA GLY A 394 13.66 18.62 -2.94
C GLY A 394 13.83 17.15 -2.56
N ALA A 395 13.02 16.59 -1.65
CA ALA A 395 13.08 15.16 -1.34
C ALA A 395 12.64 14.29 -2.53
N CYS A 396 11.54 14.65 -3.20
CA CYS A 396 11.12 13.97 -4.43
C CYS A 396 11.71 14.67 -5.66
N PRO A 397 12.51 13.98 -6.49
CA PRO A 397 13.11 14.56 -7.70
C PRO A 397 12.09 15.13 -8.71
N LEU A 398 10.86 14.62 -8.72
CA LEU A 398 9.79 15.08 -9.61
C LEU A 398 9.26 16.47 -9.22
N LEU A 399 9.49 16.93 -8.00
CA LEU A 399 9.00 18.19 -7.45
C LEU A 399 10.08 19.29 -7.44
N LYS A 400 11.26 19.04 -7.97
CA LYS A 400 12.29 20.07 -8.11
C LYS A 400 11.82 21.06 -9.16
N PRO A 401 11.97 22.40 -8.92
CA PRO A 401 11.78 23.36 -9.98
C PRO A 401 12.65 22.99 -11.18
N ALA A 402 12.13 23.09 -12.38
CA ALA A 402 12.97 23.02 -13.57
C ALA A 402 14.08 24.07 -13.43
N ALA A 403 15.33 23.64 -13.50
CA ALA A 403 16.50 24.50 -13.39
C ALA A 403 16.55 25.53 -14.52
#